data_07621d03433ea3fd7e5456d36f66aa44
#
_entry.id   07621d03433ea3fd7e5456d36f66aa44
#
_cell.length_a   1.000
_cell.length_b   1.000
_cell.length_c   1.000
_cell.angle_alpha   90.00
_cell.angle_beta   90.00
_cell.angle_gamma   90.00
#
_symmetry.space_group_name_H-M   'P 1'
#
loop_
_entity.id
_entity.type
_entity.pdbx_description
1 polymer ?
#
loop_
_entity_poly.entity_id
_entity_poly.type
_entity_poly.pdbx_seq_one_letter_code
_entity_poly.pdbx_strand_id
1 'polypeptide(L)'
;KPGTAERYLQNNYITTAKALEYFEKSVSAAVNNDLKARSMYMAARCLMNRQMAETRIEIAKTGTFEFGYFYIDSDVWKPKIKSLLATNKWIKSLQNFAPQTRFHQIMIRECSLYNDYFGENSESVFF
;
A
#
# COMPACT_ATOMS: atom_id res chain seq x y z
N LYS A 1 0.65 22.31 17.69
CA LYS A 1 1.93 21.95 17.07
C LYS A 1 2.04 20.43 16.98
N PRO A 2 2.21 19.85 15.79
CA PRO A 2 2.28 18.41 15.68
C PRO A 2 3.51 17.84 16.37
N GLY A 3 3.37 16.66 17.00
CA GLY A 3 4.47 15.92 17.58
C GLY A 3 5.37 15.33 16.49
N THR A 4 6.54 14.79 16.89
CA THR A 4 7.50 14.21 15.96
C THR A 4 6.92 13.05 15.14
N ALA A 5 6.15 12.18 15.78
CA ALA A 5 5.52 11.05 15.10
C ALA A 5 4.48 11.51 14.08
N GLU A 6 3.70 12.53 14.43
CA GLU A 6 2.69 13.09 13.53
C GLU A 6 3.35 13.74 12.31
N ARG A 7 4.44 14.48 12.50
CA ARG A 7 5.23 15.05 11.40
C ARG A 7 5.77 13.96 10.48
N TYR A 8 6.28 12.88 11.04
CA TYR A 8 6.79 11.77 10.27
C TYR A 8 5.70 11.18 9.36
N LEU A 9 4.51 10.95 9.90
CA LEU A 9 3.38 10.43 9.14
C LEU A 9 2.94 11.39 8.04
N GLN A 10 2.89 12.70 8.33
CA GLN A 10 2.55 13.71 7.34
C GLN A 10 3.58 13.80 6.22
N ASN A 11 4.87 13.77 6.55
CA ASN A 11 5.94 13.78 5.56
C ASN A 11 5.90 12.53 4.68
N ASN A 12 5.66 11.38 5.27
CA ASN A 12 5.54 10.13 4.54
C ASN A 12 4.36 10.16 3.57
N TYR A 13 3.24 10.74 4.00
CA TYR A 13 2.07 10.92 3.15
C TYR A 13 2.39 11.77 1.91
N ILE A 14 3.05 12.92 2.10
CA ILE A 14 3.41 13.83 1.01
C ILE A 14 4.35 13.13 0.01
N THR A 15 5.39 12.45 0.51
CA THR A 15 6.35 11.72 -0.31
C THR A 15 5.66 10.62 -1.10
N THR A 16 4.77 9.88 -0.46
CA THR A 16 4.03 8.79 -1.09
C THR A 16 3.10 9.30 -2.19
N ALA A 17 2.49 10.47 -1.99
CA ALA A 17 1.62 11.08 -3.00
C ALA A 17 2.37 11.41 -4.29
N LYS A 18 3.58 11.97 -4.17
CA LYS A 18 4.43 12.26 -5.34
C LYS A 18 4.90 11.00 -6.04
N ALA A 19 5.30 10.00 -5.29
CA ALA A 19 5.71 8.71 -5.84
C ALA A 19 4.54 8.03 -6.55
N LEU A 20 3.35 8.07 -5.98
CA LEU A 20 2.15 7.53 -6.59
C LEU A 20 1.88 8.18 -7.94
N GLU A 21 1.92 9.50 -8.01
CA GLU A 21 1.73 10.23 -9.27
C GLU A 21 2.74 9.80 -10.34
N TYR A 22 4.01 9.67 -9.96
CA TYR A 22 5.06 9.20 -10.84
C TYR A 22 4.75 7.80 -11.40
N PHE A 23 4.38 6.86 -10.53
CA PHE A 23 4.10 5.49 -10.96
C PHE A 23 2.81 5.39 -11.77
N GLU A 24 1.81 6.20 -11.48
CA GLU A 24 0.59 6.27 -12.32
C GLU A 24 0.92 6.72 -13.74
N LYS A 25 1.78 7.72 -13.88
CA LYS A 25 2.27 8.14 -15.20
C LYS A 25 3.07 7.03 -15.87
N SER A 26 3.87 6.30 -15.10
CA SER A 26 4.67 5.20 -15.63
C SER A 26 3.80 4.05 -16.16
N VAL A 27 2.67 3.76 -15.53
CA VAL A 27 1.72 2.78 -16.04
C VAL A 27 1.25 3.16 -17.45
N SER A 28 0.88 4.43 -17.63
CA SER A 28 0.39 4.93 -18.93
C SER A 28 1.49 4.97 -20.00
N ALA A 29 2.74 5.19 -19.61
CA ALA A 29 3.87 5.33 -20.52
C ALA A 29 4.61 4.02 -20.77
N ALA A 30 4.25 2.93 -20.10
CA ALA A 30 4.97 1.67 -20.17
C ALA A 30 4.99 1.11 -21.60
N VAL A 31 6.20 0.73 -22.08
CA VAL A 31 6.41 0.24 -23.45
C VAL A 31 6.14 -1.26 -23.59
N ASN A 32 6.03 -1.98 -22.49
CA ASN A 32 5.70 -3.42 -22.51
C ASN A 32 4.90 -3.80 -21.26
N ASN A 33 4.35 -5.02 -21.28
CA ASN A 33 3.46 -5.49 -20.22
C ASN A 33 4.16 -5.71 -18.88
N ASP A 34 5.44 -6.11 -18.90
CA ASP A 34 6.19 -6.31 -17.66
C ASP A 34 6.46 -4.98 -16.96
N LEU A 35 6.86 -3.97 -17.69
CA LEU A 35 7.04 -2.62 -17.13
C LEU A 35 5.72 -2.04 -16.63
N LYS A 36 4.63 -2.29 -17.35
CA LYS A 36 3.30 -1.85 -16.93
C LYS A 36 2.88 -2.51 -15.61
N ALA A 37 3.05 -3.83 -15.49
CA ALA A 37 2.75 -4.57 -14.27
C ALA A 37 3.61 -4.09 -13.10
N ARG A 38 4.89 -3.87 -13.33
CA ARG A 38 5.81 -3.33 -12.32
C ARG A 38 5.36 -1.96 -11.83
N SER A 39 4.97 -1.09 -12.74
CA SER A 39 4.49 0.26 -12.40
C SER A 39 3.17 0.19 -11.61
N MET A 40 2.28 -0.72 -11.98
CA MET A 40 1.04 -0.96 -11.22
C MET A 40 1.33 -1.43 -9.80
N TYR A 41 2.29 -2.34 -9.62
CA TYR A 41 2.69 -2.80 -8.30
C TYR A 41 3.25 -1.66 -7.46
N MET A 42 4.11 -0.84 -8.03
CA MET A 42 4.66 0.31 -7.31
C MET A 42 3.58 1.34 -6.96
N ALA A 43 2.64 1.57 -7.87
CA ALA A 43 1.49 2.44 -7.61
C ALA A 43 0.61 1.87 -6.48
N ALA A 44 0.36 0.57 -6.51
CA ALA A 44 -0.42 -0.11 -5.45
C ALA A 44 0.24 0.05 -4.08
N ARG A 45 1.55 -0.11 -4.00
CA ARG A 45 2.31 0.07 -2.76
C ARG A 45 2.25 1.51 -2.27
N CYS A 46 2.44 2.47 -3.16
CA CYS A 46 2.38 3.89 -2.79
C CYS A 46 0.99 4.27 -2.28
N LEU A 47 -0.05 3.82 -2.97
CA LEU A 47 -1.43 4.09 -2.54
C LEU A 47 -1.72 3.44 -1.20
N MET A 48 -1.28 2.20 -0.99
CA MET A 48 -1.47 1.51 0.29
C MET A 48 -0.75 2.23 1.44
N ASN A 49 0.49 2.64 1.23
CA ASN A 49 1.26 3.39 2.23
C ASN A 49 0.59 4.72 2.58
N ARG A 50 0.07 5.41 1.59
CA ARG A 50 -0.68 6.65 1.78
C ARG A 50 -1.95 6.42 2.61
N GLN A 51 -2.72 5.40 2.24
CA GLN A 51 -3.95 5.06 2.96
C GLN A 51 -3.67 4.63 4.39
N MET A 52 -2.60 3.86 4.61
CA MET A 52 -2.18 3.45 5.95
C MET A 52 -1.76 4.65 6.80
N ALA A 53 -1.03 5.60 6.23
CA ALA A 53 -0.64 6.82 6.93
C ALA A 53 -1.86 7.66 7.31
N GLU A 54 -2.81 7.83 6.40
CA GLU A 54 -4.07 8.53 6.67
C GLU A 54 -4.84 7.86 7.80
N THR A 55 -4.92 6.54 7.76
CA THR A 55 -5.64 5.75 8.77
C THR A 55 -4.99 5.90 10.15
N ARG A 56 -3.65 5.88 10.21
CA ARG A 56 -2.93 6.09 11.46
C ARG A 56 -3.19 7.48 12.04
N ILE A 57 -3.19 8.49 11.21
CA ILE A 57 -3.50 9.86 11.64
C ILE A 57 -4.94 9.94 12.19
N GLU A 58 -5.88 9.31 11.52
CA GLU A 58 -7.28 9.26 11.98
C GLU A 58 -7.41 8.57 13.33
N ILE A 59 -6.78 7.42 13.51
CA ILE A 59 -6.77 6.69 14.78
C ILE A 59 -6.14 7.55 15.88
N ALA A 60 -5.06 8.27 15.55
CA ALA A 60 -4.40 9.18 16.49
C ALA A 60 -5.37 10.25 17.02
N LYS A 61 -6.22 10.78 16.15
CA LYS A 61 -7.21 11.80 16.53
C LYS A 61 -8.30 11.27 17.45
N THR A 62 -8.57 9.97 17.41
CA THR A 62 -9.59 9.35 18.27
C THR A 62 -9.05 8.96 19.65
N GLY A 63 -7.72 9.03 19.85
CA GLY A 63 -7.10 8.67 21.11
C GLY A 63 -7.16 7.18 21.44
N THR A 64 -7.30 6.31 20.45
CA THR A 64 -7.51 4.87 20.65
C THR A 64 -6.24 4.05 20.80
N PHE A 65 -5.06 4.68 20.90
CA PHE A 65 -3.84 3.93 21.14
C PHE A 65 -3.07 4.47 22.35
N GLU A 66 -2.43 3.54 23.06
CA GLU A 66 -1.82 3.79 24.37
C GLU A 66 -0.33 4.15 24.31
N PHE A 67 0.37 3.75 23.25
CA PHE A 67 1.83 3.84 23.16
C PHE A 67 2.32 4.73 22.01
N GLY A 68 1.53 5.70 21.60
CA GLY A 68 1.90 6.64 20.56
C GLY A 68 1.47 6.21 19.17
N TYR A 69 1.89 6.97 18.18
CA TYR A 69 1.35 6.89 16.82
C TYR A 69 1.77 5.65 16.04
N PHE A 70 2.77 4.94 16.51
CA PHE A 70 3.30 3.79 15.78
C PHE A 70 2.74 2.46 16.25
N TYR A 71 2.10 2.45 17.41
CA TYR A 71 1.48 1.24 17.93
C TYR A 71 -0.04 1.35 17.84
N ILE A 72 -0.63 0.42 17.12
CA ILE A 72 -2.07 0.30 16.98
C ILE A 72 -2.41 -1.17 17.21
N ASP A 73 -3.38 -1.42 18.11
CA ASP A 73 -3.84 -2.77 18.41
C ASP A 73 -4.30 -3.47 17.13
N SER A 74 -3.94 -4.74 16.98
CA SER A 74 -4.27 -5.52 15.80
C SER A 74 -5.78 -5.66 15.59
N ASP A 75 -6.58 -5.68 16.66
CA ASP A 75 -8.03 -5.75 16.55
C ASP A 75 -8.64 -4.49 15.92
N VAL A 76 -7.97 -3.35 16.09
CA VAL A 76 -8.35 -2.10 15.43
C VAL A 76 -7.82 -2.06 14.00
N TRP A 77 -6.58 -2.54 13.81
CA TRP A 77 -5.84 -2.38 12.56
C TRP A 77 -6.30 -3.35 11.47
N LYS A 78 -6.54 -4.63 11.81
CA LYS A 78 -6.90 -5.66 10.83
C LYS A 78 -8.11 -5.33 9.96
N PRO A 79 -9.26 -4.92 10.51
CA PRO A 79 -10.41 -4.58 9.67
C PRO A 79 -10.13 -3.41 8.74
N LYS A 80 -9.32 -2.44 9.19
CA LYS A 80 -8.97 -1.28 8.38
C LYS A 80 -8.06 -1.66 7.21
N ILE A 81 -7.05 -2.49 7.43
CA ILE A 81 -6.18 -3.00 6.37
C ILE A 81 -6.99 -3.78 5.35
N LYS A 82 -7.89 -4.63 5.80
CA LYS A 82 -8.77 -5.41 4.92
C LYS A 82 -9.61 -4.49 4.01
N SER A 83 -10.15 -3.42 4.58
CA SER A 83 -10.90 -2.42 3.83
C SER A 83 -10.01 -1.69 2.82
N LEU A 84 -8.79 -1.33 3.22
CA LEU A 84 -7.84 -0.64 2.33
C LEU A 84 -7.44 -1.52 1.14
N LEU A 85 -7.18 -2.80 1.38
CA LEU A 85 -6.88 -3.75 0.31
C LEU A 85 -8.06 -3.88 -0.66
N ALA A 86 -9.27 -3.92 -0.15
CA ALA A 86 -10.48 -4.04 -0.96
C ALA A 86 -10.76 -2.79 -1.80
N THR A 87 -10.34 -1.62 -1.35
CA THR A 87 -10.62 -0.34 -2.02
C THR A 87 -9.45 0.20 -2.84
N ASN A 88 -8.27 -0.43 -2.75
CA ASN A 88 -7.09 0.02 -3.50
C ASN A 88 -7.24 -0.33 -4.99
N LYS A 89 -7.50 0.69 -5.79
CA LYS A 89 -7.73 0.52 -7.24
C LYS A 89 -6.54 -0.11 -7.98
N TRP A 90 -5.31 0.16 -7.52
CA TRP A 90 -4.11 -0.36 -8.15
C TRP A 90 -3.85 -1.82 -7.82
N ILE A 91 -4.25 -2.28 -6.64
CA ILE A 91 -4.23 -3.71 -6.31
C ILE A 91 -5.20 -4.45 -7.23
N LYS A 92 -6.39 -3.92 -7.44
CA LYS A 92 -7.37 -4.53 -8.34
C LYS A 92 -6.86 -4.57 -9.78
N SER A 93 -6.30 -3.47 -10.26
CA SER A 93 -5.70 -3.42 -11.60
C SER A 93 -4.56 -4.41 -11.75
N LEU A 94 -3.70 -4.50 -10.74
CA LEU A 94 -2.59 -5.45 -10.70
C LEU A 94 -3.09 -6.89 -10.76
N GLN A 95 -4.08 -7.24 -9.93
CA GLN A 95 -4.65 -8.57 -9.89
C GLN A 95 -5.24 -9.00 -11.24
N ASN A 96 -5.83 -8.07 -11.97
CA ASN A 96 -6.43 -8.33 -13.28
C ASN A 96 -5.40 -8.41 -14.41
N PHE A 97 -4.37 -7.59 -14.35
CA PHE A 97 -3.42 -7.44 -15.47
C PHE A 97 -2.16 -8.29 -15.29
N ALA A 98 -1.58 -8.30 -14.10
CA ALA A 98 -0.25 -8.88 -13.87
C ALA A 98 -0.14 -10.39 -14.12
N PRO A 99 -1.17 -11.23 -13.83
CA PRO A 99 -1.01 -12.68 -13.99
C PRO A 99 -0.58 -13.15 -15.37
N GLN A 100 -0.76 -12.32 -16.40
CA GLN A 100 -0.38 -12.62 -17.78
C GLN A 100 1.08 -12.27 -18.09
N THR A 101 1.82 -11.71 -17.13
CA THR A 101 3.16 -11.18 -17.37
C THR A 101 4.24 -12.08 -16.78
N ARG A 102 5.44 -11.99 -17.37
CA ARG A 102 6.63 -12.64 -16.82
C ARG A 102 7.01 -12.03 -15.48
N PHE A 103 6.84 -10.72 -15.33
CA PHE A 103 7.05 -10.00 -14.07
C PHE A 103 6.30 -10.68 -12.92
N HIS A 104 5.01 -10.99 -13.13
CA HIS A 104 4.19 -11.67 -12.12
C HIS A 104 4.76 -13.02 -11.73
N GLN A 105 5.15 -13.83 -12.70
CA GLN A 105 5.70 -15.17 -12.45
C GLN A 105 6.95 -15.13 -11.59
N ILE A 106 7.82 -14.15 -11.84
CA ILE A 106 9.04 -13.96 -11.05
C ILE A 106 8.69 -13.47 -9.64
N MET A 107 7.83 -12.48 -9.53
CA MET A 107 7.50 -11.87 -8.24
C MET A 107 6.73 -12.81 -7.32
N ILE A 108 5.82 -13.61 -7.83
CA ILE A 108 5.09 -14.62 -7.06
C ILE A 108 6.07 -15.60 -6.40
N ARG A 109 7.13 -15.96 -7.10
CA ARG A 109 8.13 -16.91 -6.62
C ARG A 109 9.13 -16.28 -5.66
N GLU A 110 9.49 -15.01 -5.85
CA GLU A 110 10.64 -14.40 -5.18
C GLU A 110 10.29 -13.32 -4.16
N CYS A 111 9.06 -12.81 -4.15
CA CYS A 111 8.70 -11.66 -3.30
C CYS A 111 7.45 -11.94 -2.48
N SER A 112 7.63 -12.17 -1.18
CA SER A 112 6.49 -12.42 -0.27
C SER A 112 5.54 -11.24 -0.17
N LEU A 113 6.06 -10.00 -0.18
CA LEU A 113 5.24 -8.80 -0.15
C LEU A 113 4.30 -8.71 -1.37
N TYR A 114 4.82 -9.05 -2.55
CA TYR A 114 4.03 -9.11 -3.77
C TYR A 114 2.93 -10.17 -3.68
N ASN A 115 3.27 -11.35 -3.16
CA ASN A 115 2.31 -12.45 -2.98
C ASN A 115 1.10 -12.04 -2.14
N ASP A 116 1.32 -11.18 -1.15
CA ASP A 116 0.25 -10.76 -0.25
C ASP A 116 -0.84 -9.94 -0.94
N TYR A 117 -0.58 -9.39 -2.11
CA TYR A 117 -1.60 -8.72 -2.91
C TYR A 117 -2.45 -9.69 -3.73
N PHE A 118 -2.10 -10.97 -3.78
CA PHE A 118 -2.78 -11.99 -4.60
C PHE A 118 -3.36 -13.15 -3.79
N GLY A 119 -2.94 -13.35 -2.55
CA GLY A 119 -3.35 -14.48 -1.74
C GLY A 119 -4.49 -14.19 -0.79
N GLU A 120 -5.07 -15.26 -0.25
CA GLU A 120 -6.11 -15.17 0.77
C GLU A 120 -5.58 -14.62 2.10
N ASN A 121 -4.27 -14.75 2.34
CA ASN A 121 -3.60 -14.27 3.54
C ASN A 121 -2.89 -12.93 3.31
N SER A 122 -3.38 -12.14 2.34
CA SER A 122 -2.76 -10.87 1.96
C SER A 122 -2.64 -9.87 3.10
N GLU A 123 -3.49 -9.96 4.10
CA GLU A 123 -3.41 -9.09 5.29
C GLU A 123 -2.23 -9.41 6.22
N SER A 124 -1.66 -10.63 6.12
CA SER A 124 -0.64 -11.08 7.07
C SER A 124 0.65 -10.27 7.03
N VAL A 125 1.00 -9.69 5.90
CA VAL A 125 2.23 -8.90 5.75
C VAL A 125 2.19 -7.61 6.56
N PHE A 126 1.02 -7.12 6.91
CA PHE A 126 0.85 -5.84 7.62
C PHE A 126 0.81 -6.02 9.14
N PHE A 127 0.98 -7.23 9.59
CA PHE A 127 0.99 -7.61 10.99
C PHE A 127 2.21 -8.45 11.32
#